data_5916f7d225fbfe2f672590370e37165e
#
_entry.id   5916f7d225fbfe2f672590370e37165e
#
_cell.length_a   1.000
_cell.length_b   1.000
_cell.length_c   1.000
_cell.angle_alpha   90.00
_cell.angle_beta   90.00
_cell.angle_gamma   90.00
#
_symmetry.space_group_name_H-M   'P 1'
#
loop_
_entity.id
_entity.type
_entity.pdbx_description
1 polymer ?
#
loop_
_entity_poly.entity_id
_entity_poly.type
_entity_poly.pdbx_seq_one_letter_code
_entity_poly.pdbx_strand_id
1 'polypeptide(L)'
;ADLLARDDVDAVLIASPNFTHIDVMREVFKTDKHVMLEKPMCTTIEDAQEIIAGAESHQGLIWVALEYRYMAPIAATLSHLDAIGRIRMCAIREHRFPFLKKVGDWNRFNENTGGTLVEKCCHFFDLMNLIVPSAPVRVYASGGQDVNHLDEIYDGRVPDIIDNAYVVVDYAGGERAMLDLCMFAEGVRHEQQLVVTGDTGRIETTVPGDKLVISQRESNSH
;
A
#
# COMPACT_ATOMS: atom_id res chain seq x y z
N ALA A 1 16.74 1.69 22.06
CA ALA A 1 16.63 1.47 23.51
C ALA A 1 16.63 2.79 24.26
N ASP A 2 17.63 3.65 24.09
CA ASP A 2 17.79 4.86 24.93
C ASP A 2 16.64 5.87 24.77
N LEU A 3 16.10 6.05 23.57
CA LEU A 3 14.96 6.93 23.34
C LEU A 3 13.68 6.43 24.03
N LEU A 4 13.47 5.12 24.01
CA LEU A 4 12.27 4.49 24.61
C LEU A 4 12.30 4.53 26.14
N ALA A 5 13.47 4.66 26.77
CA ALA A 5 13.62 4.76 28.19
C ALA A 5 13.42 6.18 28.77
N ARG A 6 13.18 7.18 27.92
CA ARG A 6 13.03 8.58 28.33
C ARG A 6 11.59 8.87 28.78
N ASP A 7 11.42 9.49 29.94
CA ASP A 7 10.11 9.89 30.47
C ASP A 7 9.52 11.12 29.78
N ASP A 8 10.36 11.92 29.09
CA ASP A 8 9.94 13.12 28.35
C ASP A 8 9.58 12.84 26.87
N VAL A 9 9.46 11.57 26.49
CA VAL A 9 9.04 11.13 25.15
C VAL A 9 7.73 10.37 25.25
N ASP A 10 6.65 10.90 24.69
CA ASP A 10 5.32 10.26 24.68
C ASP A 10 5.09 9.40 23.43
N ALA A 11 5.71 9.77 22.32
CA ALA A 11 5.51 9.10 21.04
C ALA A 11 6.83 8.95 20.26
N VAL A 12 6.92 7.90 19.46
CA VAL A 12 8.07 7.63 18.58
C VAL A 12 7.64 7.44 17.14
N LEU A 13 8.47 7.92 16.22
CA LEU A 13 8.35 7.66 14.79
C LEU A 13 9.41 6.62 14.39
N ILE A 14 8.99 5.53 13.77
CA ILE A 14 9.85 4.49 13.21
C ILE A 14 9.89 4.66 11.70
N ALA A 15 11.03 5.10 11.17
CA ALA A 15 11.30 5.31 9.74
C ALA A 15 12.62 4.65 9.33
N SER A 16 12.94 3.54 9.95
CA SER A 16 14.11 2.70 9.64
C SER A 16 13.86 1.83 8.40
N PRO A 17 14.86 1.08 7.88
CA PRO A 17 14.63 0.12 6.81
C PRO A 17 13.56 -0.93 7.19
N ASN A 18 12.74 -1.34 6.21
CA ASN A 18 11.54 -2.17 6.44
C ASN A 18 11.80 -3.43 7.28
N PHE A 19 12.89 -4.15 6.97
CA PHE A 19 13.26 -5.39 7.68
C PHE A 19 13.62 -5.19 9.16
N THR A 20 13.84 -3.95 9.59
CA THR A 20 14.17 -3.61 10.99
C THR A 20 12.95 -3.23 11.81
N HIS A 21 11.79 -3.06 11.18
CA HIS A 21 10.58 -2.58 11.84
C HIS A 21 10.17 -3.51 12.99
N ILE A 22 10.19 -4.82 12.76
CA ILE A 22 9.80 -5.80 13.77
C ILE A 22 10.68 -5.74 15.03
N ASP A 23 12.01 -5.60 14.88
CA ASP A 23 12.92 -5.53 16.02
C ASP A 23 12.70 -4.26 16.84
N VAL A 24 12.43 -3.14 16.19
CA VAL A 24 12.10 -1.89 16.88
C VAL A 24 10.74 -2.00 17.57
N MET A 25 9.75 -2.61 16.93
CA MET A 25 8.42 -2.82 17.52
C MET A 25 8.46 -3.73 18.76
N ARG A 26 9.30 -4.77 18.76
CA ARG A 26 9.55 -5.60 19.97
C ARG A 26 10.03 -4.78 21.16
N GLU A 27 10.86 -3.76 20.92
CA GLU A 27 11.30 -2.85 22.00
C GLU A 27 10.19 -1.87 22.42
N VAL A 28 9.41 -1.38 21.45
CA VAL A 28 8.26 -0.51 21.71
C VAL A 28 7.22 -1.20 22.60
N PHE A 29 6.91 -2.46 22.34
CA PHE A 29 5.93 -3.24 23.13
C PHE A 29 6.31 -3.42 24.62
N LYS A 30 7.55 -3.10 25.01
CA LYS A 30 7.98 -3.04 26.42
C LYS A 30 7.65 -1.71 27.10
N THR A 31 7.01 -0.79 26.40
CA THR A 31 6.66 0.56 26.84
C THR A 31 5.19 0.86 26.52
N ASP A 32 4.66 1.97 27.03
CA ASP A 32 3.30 2.44 26.70
C ASP A 32 3.31 3.61 25.67
N LYS A 33 4.43 3.82 24.98
CA LYS A 33 4.59 4.97 24.07
C LYS A 33 3.75 4.83 22.82
N HIS A 34 3.20 5.94 22.35
CA HIS A 34 2.54 5.99 21.06
C HIS A 34 3.53 5.78 19.92
N VAL A 35 3.09 5.17 18.83
CA VAL A 35 3.94 4.84 17.68
C VAL A 35 3.32 5.26 16.36
N MET A 36 4.10 5.96 15.56
CA MET A 36 3.89 6.07 14.11
C MET A 36 4.92 5.17 13.43
N LEU A 37 4.45 4.10 12.80
CA LEU A 37 5.28 3.13 12.10
C LEU A 37 5.19 3.38 10.60
N GLU A 38 6.34 3.63 9.95
CA GLU A 38 6.39 3.75 8.50
C GLU A 38 5.94 2.47 7.80
N LYS A 39 5.41 2.65 6.62
CA LYS A 39 5.00 1.56 5.73
C LYS A 39 6.22 0.97 4.95
N PRO A 40 6.17 -0.30 4.55
CA PRO A 40 5.21 -1.31 5.00
C PRO A 40 5.40 -1.61 6.48
N MET A 41 4.35 -2.08 7.14
CA MET A 41 4.40 -2.41 8.58
C MET A 41 5.55 -3.38 8.91
N CYS A 42 5.78 -4.35 8.03
CA CYS A 42 6.85 -5.36 8.11
C CYS A 42 7.07 -5.99 6.73
N THR A 43 7.97 -6.98 6.63
CA THR A 43 8.35 -7.62 5.38
C THR A 43 7.85 -9.07 5.26
N THR A 44 7.39 -9.69 6.34
CA THR A 44 6.89 -11.07 6.39
C THR A 44 5.52 -11.16 7.04
N ILE A 45 4.81 -12.27 6.80
CA ILE A 45 3.50 -12.54 7.43
C ILE A 45 3.69 -12.84 8.92
N GLU A 46 4.75 -13.53 9.27
CA GLU A 46 5.09 -13.88 10.64
C GLU A 46 5.30 -12.62 11.49
N ASP A 47 6.07 -11.66 10.98
CA ASP A 47 6.29 -10.37 11.64
C ASP A 47 4.98 -9.57 11.76
N ALA A 48 4.12 -9.62 10.72
CA ALA A 48 2.81 -8.97 10.76
C ALA A 48 1.93 -9.54 11.88
N GLN A 49 1.90 -10.86 12.03
CA GLN A 49 1.14 -11.53 13.07
C GLN A 49 1.69 -11.18 14.46
N GLU A 50 3.00 -11.10 14.61
CA GLU A 50 3.65 -10.69 15.88
C GLU A 50 3.31 -9.22 16.24
N ILE A 51 3.38 -8.31 15.27
CA ILE A 51 3.02 -6.89 15.48
C ILE A 51 1.55 -6.75 15.86
N ILE A 52 0.64 -7.46 15.18
CA ILE A 52 -0.80 -7.44 15.50
C ILE A 52 -1.05 -7.95 16.92
N ALA A 53 -0.46 -9.10 17.28
CA ALA A 53 -0.61 -9.66 18.63
C ALA A 53 -0.04 -8.72 19.71
N GLY A 54 1.11 -8.10 19.45
CA GLY A 54 1.70 -7.09 20.36
C GLY A 54 0.80 -5.85 20.51
N ALA A 55 0.19 -5.41 19.41
CA ALA A 55 -0.68 -4.24 19.42
C ALA A 55 -1.97 -4.44 20.22
N GLU A 56 -2.50 -5.66 20.30
CA GLU A 56 -3.69 -5.98 21.11
C GLU A 56 -3.50 -5.72 22.61
N SER A 57 -2.28 -5.85 23.12
CA SER A 57 -1.94 -5.65 24.53
C SER A 57 -1.27 -4.31 24.82
N HIS A 58 -0.82 -3.59 23.80
CA HIS A 58 -0.12 -2.32 23.92
C HIS A 58 -1.07 -1.19 24.33
N GLN A 59 -0.68 -0.39 25.34
CA GLN A 59 -1.53 0.69 25.82
C GLN A 59 -1.43 1.97 24.99
N GLY A 60 -0.33 2.17 24.29
CA GLY A 60 -0.13 3.29 23.39
C GLY A 60 -0.87 3.13 22.06
N LEU A 61 -1.12 4.23 21.37
CA LEU A 61 -1.64 4.21 20.01
C LEU A 61 -0.56 3.72 19.04
N ILE A 62 -0.89 2.76 18.19
CA ILE A 62 -0.04 2.33 17.08
C ILE A 62 -0.73 2.71 15.77
N TRP A 63 -0.02 3.49 14.94
CA TRP A 63 -0.52 3.92 13.64
C TRP A 63 0.50 3.61 12.53
N VAL A 64 0.08 2.81 11.55
CA VAL A 64 0.89 2.55 10.35
C VAL A 64 0.67 3.68 9.36
N ALA A 65 1.76 4.25 8.86
CA ALA A 65 1.76 5.45 7.99
C ALA A 65 1.28 5.15 6.56
N LEU A 66 0.03 4.72 6.43
CA LEU A 66 -0.65 4.51 5.14
C LEU A 66 -1.28 5.83 4.68
N GLU A 67 -0.44 6.80 4.33
CA GLU A 67 -0.80 8.20 4.08
C GLU A 67 -1.77 8.40 2.91
N TYR A 68 -1.86 7.46 1.98
CA TYR A 68 -2.78 7.56 0.84
C TYR A 68 -4.23 7.75 1.27
N ARG A 69 -4.64 7.17 2.40
CA ARG A 69 -5.99 7.35 2.97
C ARG A 69 -6.37 8.82 3.17
N TYR A 70 -5.35 9.67 3.41
CA TYR A 70 -5.51 11.09 3.77
C TYR A 70 -5.23 12.05 2.61
N MET A 71 -4.80 11.54 1.47
CA MET A 71 -4.63 12.37 0.26
C MET A 71 -5.97 12.90 -0.21
N ALA A 72 -6.03 14.18 -0.57
CA ALA A 72 -7.28 14.86 -0.92
C ALA A 72 -8.14 14.13 -1.96
N PRO A 73 -7.60 13.62 -3.09
CA PRO A 73 -8.41 12.90 -4.07
C PRO A 73 -8.96 11.56 -3.52
N ILE A 74 -8.23 10.90 -2.63
CA ILE A 74 -8.68 9.67 -1.98
C ILE A 74 -9.77 9.96 -0.96
N ALA A 75 -9.55 10.93 -0.08
CA ALA A 75 -10.56 11.36 0.90
C ALA A 75 -11.86 11.81 0.21
N ALA A 76 -11.74 12.55 -0.91
CA ALA A 76 -12.89 12.93 -1.72
C ALA A 76 -13.59 11.70 -2.35
N THR A 77 -12.85 10.71 -2.85
CA THR A 77 -13.42 9.46 -3.36
C THR A 77 -14.23 8.75 -2.27
N LEU A 78 -13.63 8.57 -1.09
CA LEU A 78 -14.27 7.88 0.04
C LEU A 78 -15.56 8.56 0.49
N SER A 79 -15.60 9.92 0.46
CA SER A 79 -16.80 10.69 0.85
C SER A 79 -17.93 10.66 -0.18
N HIS A 80 -17.68 10.16 -1.39
CA HIS A 80 -18.67 10.11 -2.49
C HIS A 80 -19.01 8.68 -2.94
N LEU A 81 -18.58 7.64 -2.22
CA LEU A 81 -18.87 6.25 -2.62
C LEU A 81 -20.38 5.97 -2.73
N ASP A 82 -21.18 6.57 -1.89
CA ASP A 82 -22.65 6.40 -1.94
C ASP A 82 -23.26 6.90 -3.26
N ALA A 83 -22.60 7.83 -3.96
CA ALA A 83 -23.10 8.38 -5.23
C ALA A 83 -23.12 7.35 -6.38
N ILE A 84 -22.39 6.24 -6.26
CA ILE A 84 -22.24 5.23 -7.32
C ILE A 84 -22.99 3.92 -7.03
N GLY A 85 -23.76 3.88 -5.94
CA GLY A 85 -24.51 2.71 -5.52
C GLY A 85 -23.63 1.63 -4.91
N ARG A 86 -24.01 0.36 -5.09
CA ARG A 86 -23.23 -0.76 -4.56
C ARG A 86 -21.94 -0.94 -5.34
N ILE A 87 -20.79 -0.91 -4.66
CA ILE A 87 -19.48 -1.11 -5.27
C ILE A 87 -19.39 -2.49 -5.91
N ARG A 88 -18.83 -2.54 -7.11
CA ARG A 88 -18.62 -3.77 -7.89
C ARG A 88 -17.17 -3.97 -8.28
N MET A 89 -16.46 -2.89 -8.61
CA MET A 89 -15.09 -2.98 -9.08
C MET A 89 -14.27 -1.81 -8.52
N CYS A 90 -13.01 -2.10 -8.18
CA CYS A 90 -12.00 -1.11 -7.85
C CYS A 90 -10.75 -1.38 -8.70
N ALA A 91 -10.27 -0.41 -9.45
CA ALA A 91 -9.04 -0.53 -10.22
C ALA A 91 -8.06 0.56 -9.81
N ILE A 92 -6.83 0.15 -9.52
CA ILE A 92 -5.73 1.05 -9.20
C ILE A 92 -4.61 0.82 -10.19
N ARG A 93 -4.09 1.90 -10.75
CA ARG A 93 -2.91 1.88 -11.61
C ARG A 93 -1.79 2.66 -10.95
N GLU A 94 -0.59 2.06 -10.91
CA GLU A 94 0.65 2.68 -10.51
C GLU A 94 1.66 2.52 -11.64
N HIS A 95 1.88 3.59 -12.39
CA HIS A 95 2.83 3.66 -13.49
C HIS A 95 3.83 4.76 -13.20
N ARG A 96 5.09 4.41 -12.92
CA ARG A 96 6.07 5.37 -12.43
C ARG A 96 7.51 4.98 -12.78
N PHE A 97 8.44 5.77 -12.28
CA PHE A 97 9.88 5.52 -12.35
C PHE A 97 10.32 4.40 -11.38
N PRO A 98 11.50 3.78 -11.66
CA PRO A 98 12.09 2.75 -10.81
C PRO A 98 12.33 3.20 -9.37
N PHE A 99 12.48 2.24 -8.46
CA PHE A 99 12.92 2.56 -7.10
C PHE A 99 14.27 3.27 -7.09
N LEU A 100 14.32 4.43 -6.45
CA LEU A 100 15.56 5.13 -6.18
C LEU A 100 16.43 4.34 -5.21
N LYS A 101 17.75 4.49 -5.33
CA LYS A 101 18.70 3.89 -4.39
C LYS A 101 18.49 4.45 -2.99
N LYS A 102 18.52 3.56 -2.01
CA LYS A 102 18.58 3.91 -0.59
C LYS A 102 19.98 3.63 -0.03
N VAL A 103 20.29 4.13 1.15
CA VAL A 103 21.57 3.94 1.80
C VAL A 103 21.87 2.45 1.94
N GLY A 104 23.02 2.01 1.41
CA GLY A 104 23.42 0.59 1.45
C GLY A 104 22.60 -0.30 0.52
N ASP A 105 21.89 0.27 -0.44
CA ASP A 105 21.16 -0.44 -1.51
C ASP A 105 20.19 -1.53 -1.03
N TRP A 106 19.77 -1.49 0.25
CA TRP A 106 18.97 -2.51 0.90
C TRP A 106 17.64 -2.78 0.17
N ASN A 107 17.10 -1.77 -0.52
CA ASN A 107 15.82 -1.87 -1.23
C ASN A 107 15.91 -2.54 -2.61
N ARG A 108 17.00 -3.22 -2.90
CA ARG A 108 17.19 -4.02 -4.12
C ARG A 108 16.78 -5.49 -3.93
N PHE A 109 16.51 -5.91 -2.69
CA PHE A 109 16.30 -7.31 -2.36
C PHE A 109 14.97 -7.53 -1.63
N ASN A 110 14.22 -8.55 -2.07
CA ASN A 110 12.95 -8.96 -1.47
C ASN A 110 13.08 -9.27 0.02
N GLU A 111 14.19 -9.87 0.45
CA GLU A 111 14.47 -10.18 1.86
C GLU A 111 14.42 -8.93 2.77
N ASN A 112 14.78 -7.77 2.23
CA ASN A 112 14.83 -6.52 2.98
C ASN A 112 13.54 -5.68 2.86
N THR A 113 12.77 -5.92 1.79
CA THR A 113 11.61 -5.06 1.44
C THR A 113 10.27 -5.77 1.58
N GLY A 114 10.26 -7.09 1.55
CA GLY A 114 9.06 -7.90 1.33
C GLY A 114 8.64 -7.96 -0.15
N GLY A 115 9.48 -7.38 -1.04
CA GLY A 115 9.22 -7.26 -2.48
C GLY A 115 8.43 -6.02 -2.88
N THR A 116 8.39 -5.74 -4.17
CA THR A 116 7.76 -4.52 -4.73
C THR A 116 6.28 -4.40 -4.34
N LEU A 117 5.55 -5.52 -4.31
CA LEU A 117 4.13 -5.51 -3.94
C LEU A 117 3.91 -5.17 -2.46
N VAL A 118 4.85 -5.47 -1.58
CA VAL A 118 4.82 -5.07 -0.17
C VAL A 118 5.35 -3.65 -0.01
N GLU A 119 6.55 -3.37 -0.51
CA GLU A 119 7.22 -2.06 -0.34
C GLU A 119 6.40 -0.90 -0.91
N LYS A 120 5.89 -1.05 -2.13
CA LYS A 120 5.16 0.02 -2.84
C LYS A 120 3.65 -0.15 -2.77
N CYS A 121 3.15 -1.36 -2.97
CA CYS A 121 1.73 -1.56 -3.23
C CYS A 121 0.90 -1.81 -1.97
N CYS A 122 1.51 -1.86 -0.76
CA CYS A 122 0.77 -1.91 0.50
C CYS A 122 -0.29 -0.80 0.59
N HIS A 123 -0.01 0.41 0.12
CA HIS A 123 -0.97 1.51 0.02
C HIS A 123 -2.20 1.15 -0.83
N PHE A 124 -2.00 0.47 -1.94
CA PHE A 124 -3.07 0.16 -2.89
C PHE A 124 -3.94 -0.98 -2.40
N PHE A 125 -3.34 -2.02 -1.82
CA PHE A 125 -4.10 -3.09 -1.18
C PHE A 125 -4.87 -2.58 0.04
N ASP A 126 -4.29 -1.66 0.80
CA ASP A 126 -4.96 -0.97 1.88
C ASP A 126 -6.18 -0.17 1.38
N LEU A 127 -6.02 0.62 0.32
CA LEU A 127 -7.13 1.37 -0.29
C LEU A 127 -8.21 0.45 -0.85
N MET A 128 -7.86 -0.67 -1.49
CA MET A 128 -8.82 -1.65 -1.95
C MET A 128 -9.67 -2.19 -0.79
N ASN A 129 -9.02 -2.57 0.33
CA ASN A 129 -9.70 -3.07 1.51
C ASN A 129 -10.50 -1.99 2.27
N LEU A 130 -10.14 -0.72 2.11
CA LEU A 130 -10.91 0.42 2.67
C LEU A 130 -12.14 0.75 1.84
N ILE A 131 -12.05 0.60 0.51
CA ILE A 131 -13.13 0.93 -0.44
C ILE A 131 -14.12 -0.23 -0.55
N VAL A 132 -13.63 -1.46 -0.67
CA VAL A 132 -14.48 -2.65 -0.86
C VAL A 132 -15.02 -3.13 0.49
N PRO A 133 -16.35 -3.24 0.67
CA PRO A 133 -16.96 -3.48 1.98
C PRO A 133 -16.90 -4.94 2.47
N SER A 134 -16.32 -5.85 1.73
CA SER A 134 -16.23 -7.28 2.08
C SER A 134 -14.77 -7.77 2.15
N ALA A 135 -14.55 -8.95 2.72
CA ALA A 135 -13.20 -9.50 2.88
C ALA A 135 -12.64 -10.07 1.56
N PRO A 136 -11.33 -9.94 1.29
CA PRO A 136 -10.67 -10.61 0.16
C PRO A 136 -10.69 -12.13 0.37
N VAL A 137 -10.97 -12.89 -0.68
CA VAL A 137 -11.10 -14.37 -0.63
C VAL A 137 -10.23 -15.10 -1.64
N ARG A 138 -9.79 -14.42 -2.70
CA ARG A 138 -8.92 -15.02 -3.71
C ARG A 138 -8.06 -13.95 -4.37
N VAL A 139 -6.80 -14.31 -4.65
CA VAL A 139 -5.86 -13.46 -5.38
C VAL A 139 -5.31 -14.24 -6.58
N TYR A 140 -5.25 -13.56 -7.72
CA TYR A 140 -4.47 -13.96 -8.89
C TYR A 140 -3.46 -12.87 -9.18
N ALA A 141 -2.19 -13.24 -9.41
CA ALA A 141 -1.14 -12.29 -9.74
C ALA A 141 -0.21 -12.86 -10.82
N SER A 142 0.26 -11.96 -11.69
CA SER A 142 1.31 -12.21 -12.66
C SER A 142 2.21 -10.99 -12.71
N GLY A 143 3.53 -11.19 -12.62
CA GLY A 143 4.50 -10.10 -12.63
C GLY A 143 5.91 -10.61 -12.86
N GLY A 144 6.83 -9.71 -13.10
CA GLY A 144 8.23 -10.03 -13.37
C GLY A 144 9.18 -8.88 -13.12
N GLN A 145 10.46 -9.17 -13.27
CA GLN A 145 11.54 -8.18 -13.38
C GLN A 145 12.02 -8.21 -14.82
N ASP A 146 11.56 -7.25 -15.63
CA ASP A 146 11.73 -7.30 -17.07
C ASP A 146 12.61 -6.18 -17.63
N VAL A 147 12.73 -5.07 -16.92
CA VAL A 147 13.41 -3.84 -17.39
C VAL A 147 14.38 -3.29 -16.37
N ASN A 148 13.99 -3.12 -15.10
CA ASN A 148 14.78 -2.39 -14.11
C ASN A 148 15.77 -3.28 -13.39
N HIS A 149 16.97 -2.71 -13.09
CA HIS A 149 17.98 -3.29 -12.21
C HIS A 149 18.58 -4.63 -12.68
N LEU A 150 18.43 -4.99 -13.97
CA LEU A 150 18.91 -6.26 -14.54
C LEU A 150 20.44 -6.32 -14.65
N ASP A 151 21.08 -5.18 -14.79
CA ASP A 151 22.53 -4.99 -14.93
C ASP A 151 23.22 -4.52 -13.63
N GLU A 152 22.45 -4.34 -12.55
CA GLU A 152 23.00 -3.97 -11.25
C GLU A 152 23.54 -5.20 -10.52
N ILE A 153 24.67 -5.04 -9.81
CA ILE A 153 25.28 -6.10 -8.98
C ILE A 153 25.68 -5.49 -7.63
N TYR A 154 25.24 -6.10 -6.54
CA TYR A 154 25.55 -5.74 -5.16
C TYR A 154 26.09 -6.95 -4.42
N ASP A 155 27.36 -6.90 -4.00
CA ASP A 155 28.06 -8.02 -3.35
C ASP A 155 27.92 -9.35 -4.11
N GLY A 156 27.97 -9.30 -5.45
CA GLY A 156 27.85 -10.46 -6.33
C GLY A 156 26.40 -10.96 -6.56
N ARG A 157 25.40 -10.22 -6.06
CA ARG A 157 23.96 -10.53 -6.24
C ARG A 157 23.30 -9.53 -7.19
N VAL A 158 22.46 -10.03 -8.06
CA VAL A 158 21.54 -9.21 -8.87
C VAL A 158 20.29 -8.92 -8.04
N PRO A 159 19.71 -7.70 -8.12
CA PRO A 159 18.41 -7.39 -7.53
C PRO A 159 17.33 -8.41 -7.90
N ASP A 160 16.43 -8.71 -6.97
CA ASP A 160 15.37 -9.71 -7.14
C ASP A 160 13.95 -9.12 -6.99
N ILE A 161 13.82 -7.80 -7.00
CA ILE A 161 12.54 -7.10 -6.92
C ILE A 161 11.86 -7.02 -8.30
N ILE A 162 10.58 -7.35 -8.37
CA ILE A 162 9.81 -7.21 -9.62
C ILE A 162 9.55 -5.74 -9.95
N ASP A 163 9.40 -5.42 -11.22
CA ASP A 163 9.19 -4.06 -11.72
C ASP A 163 7.83 -3.86 -12.42
N ASN A 164 7.08 -4.94 -12.63
CA ASN A 164 5.72 -4.88 -13.14
C ASN A 164 4.87 -6.02 -12.58
N ALA A 165 3.55 -5.79 -12.50
CA ALA A 165 2.60 -6.82 -12.12
C ALA A 165 1.15 -6.43 -12.44
N TYR A 166 0.34 -7.43 -12.75
CA TYR A 166 -1.11 -7.37 -12.63
C TYR A 166 -1.56 -8.22 -11.45
N VAL A 167 -2.37 -7.65 -10.58
CA VAL A 167 -2.96 -8.37 -9.44
C VAL A 167 -4.47 -8.20 -9.46
N VAL A 168 -5.20 -9.30 -9.36
CA VAL A 168 -6.67 -9.31 -9.24
C VAL A 168 -7.04 -9.92 -7.90
N VAL A 169 -7.92 -9.23 -7.17
CA VAL A 169 -8.45 -9.68 -5.87
C VAL A 169 -9.96 -9.85 -5.99
N ASP A 170 -10.46 -11.04 -5.69
CA ASP A 170 -11.89 -11.29 -5.51
C ASP A 170 -12.28 -11.16 -4.04
N TYR A 171 -13.43 -10.57 -3.80
CA TYR A 171 -13.99 -10.33 -2.47
C TYR A 171 -15.24 -11.18 -2.21
N ALA A 172 -15.52 -11.44 -0.94
CA ALA A 172 -16.62 -12.32 -0.52
C ALA A 172 -18.01 -11.85 -0.97
N GLY A 173 -18.20 -10.54 -1.13
CA GLY A 173 -19.45 -9.94 -1.63
C GLY A 173 -19.63 -9.98 -3.15
N GLY A 174 -18.65 -10.55 -3.88
CA GLY A 174 -18.62 -10.63 -5.34
C GLY A 174 -17.99 -9.41 -6.01
N GLU A 175 -17.44 -8.48 -5.25
CA GLU A 175 -16.65 -7.36 -5.76
C GLU A 175 -15.29 -7.86 -6.26
N ARG A 176 -14.65 -7.06 -7.13
CA ARG A 176 -13.29 -7.33 -7.66
C ARG A 176 -12.45 -6.08 -7.59
N ALA A 177 -11.19 -6.25 -7.20
CA ALA A 177 -10.20 -5.19 -7.33
C ALA A 177 -9.04 -5.62 -8.23
N MET A 178 -8.37 -4.65 -8.84
CA MET A 178 -7.23 -4.87 -9.72
C MET A 178 -6.15 -3.83 -9.45
N LEU A 179 -4.90 -4.28 -9.39
CA LEU A 179 -3.71 -3.46 -9.46
C LEU A 179 -3.02 -3.67 -10.81
N ASP A 180 -2.69 -2.57 -11.48
CA ASP A 180 -1.86 -2.49 -12.68
C ASP A 180 -0.57 -1.72 -12.30
N LEU A 181 0.52 -2.46 -12.08
CA LEU A 181 1.81 -1.94 -11.65
C LEU A 181 2.82 -1.94 -12.80
N CYS A 182 3.43 -0.77 -13.06
CA CYS A 182 4.59 -0.65 -13.95
C CYS A 182 5.58 0.36 -13.39
N MET A 183 6.81 -0.09 -13.10
CA MET A 183 7.88 0.72 -12.49
C MET A 183 8.91 1.22 -13.52
N PHE A 184 8.55 1.21 -14.81
CA PHE A 184 9.37 1.73 -15.93
C PHE A 184 8.51 2.56 -16.92
N ALA A 185 7.62 3.37 -16.37
CA ALA A 185 6.65 4.16 -17.14
C ALA A 185 6.70 5.66 -16.78
N GLU A 186 7.92 6.22 -16.69
CA GLU A 186 8.18 7.59 -16.24
C GLU A 186 7.52 8.67 -17.11
N GLY A 187 7.23 8.36 -18.38
CA GLY A 187 6.68 9.31 -19.34
C GLY A 187 5.15 9.37 -19.37
N VAL A 188 4.46 8.67 -18.47
CA VAL A 188 2.99 8.68 -18.47
C VAL A 188 2.42 10.01 -17.98
N ARG A 189 1.24 10.35 -18.47
CA ARG A 189 0.54 11.58 -18.07
C ARG A 189 0.12 11.59 -16.61
N HIS A 190 -0.30 10.44 -16.09
CA HIS A 190 -0.78 10.27 -14.72
C HIS A 190 -0.14 9.02 -14.13
N GLU A 191 0.70 9.20 -13.14
CA GLU A 191 1.41 8.08 -12.49
C GLU A 191 0.43 7.15 -11.77
N GLN A 192 -0.55 7.71 -11.08
CA GLN A 192 -1.50 6.93 -10.30
C GLN A 192 -2.93 7.28 -10.68
N GLN A 193 -3.75 6.26 -10.81
CA GLN A 193 -5.19 6.40 -11.07
C GLN A 193 -5.97 5.46 -10.18
N LEU A 194 -7.06 5.97 -9.62
CA LEU A 194 -8.05 5.19 -8.89
C LEU A 194 -9.39 5.28 -9.62
N VAL A 195 -9.99 4.14 -9.85
CA VAL A 195 -11.32 4.00 -10.46
C VAL A 195 -12.17 3.09 -9.58
N VAL A 196 -13.30 3.61 -9.12
CA VAL A 196 -14.29 2.81 -8.39
C VAL A 196 -15.58 2.78 -9.19
N THR A 197 -16.08 1.58 -9.48
CA THR A 197 -17.31 1.39 -10.25
C THR A 197 -18.37 0.70 -9.39
N GLY A 198 -19.48 1.36 -9.23
CA GLY A 198 -20.69 0.81 -8.61
C GLY A 198 -21.71 0.37 -9.66
N ASP A 199 -22.89 -0.04 -9.19
CA ASP A 199 -23.98 -0.48 -10.08
C ASP A 199 -24.78 0.68 -10.69
N THR A 200 -24.66 1.89 -10.13
CA THR A 200 -25.34 3.10 -10.64
C THR A 200 -24.38 4.19 -11.16
N GLY A 201 -23.06 4.05 -10.95
CA GLY A 201 -22.13 5.08 -11.38
C GLY A 201 -20.67 4.67 -11.22
N ARG A 202 -19.78 5.63 -11.45
CA ARG A 202 -18.33 5.45 -11.43
C ARG A 202 -17.65 6.71 -10.90
N ILE A 203 -16.60 6.52 -10.11
CA ILE A 203 -15.69 7.57 -9.65
C ILE A 203 -14.32 7.34 -10.27
N GLU A 204 -13.69 8.42 -10.79
CA GLU A 204 -12.35 8.39 -11.35
C GLU A 204 -11.54 9.55 -10.78
N THR A 205 -10.32 9.26 -10.34
CA THR A 205 -9.37 10.26 -9.88
C THR A 205 -7.94 9.89 -10.16
N THR A 206 -7.04 10.86 -10.10
CA THR A 206 -5.58 10.66 -10.17
C THR A 206 -4.92 11.08 -8.87
N VAL A 207 -3.74 10.51 -8.59
CA VAL A 207 -2.95 10.84 -7.40
C VAL A 207 -1.49 11.09 -7.84
N PRO A 208 -0.91 12.26 -7.55
CA PRO A 208 -1.59 13.44 -7.05
C PRO A 208 -2.60 13.98 -8.06
N GLY A 209 -3.64 14.66 -7.58
CA GLY A 209 -4.66 15.23 -8.45
C GLY A 209 -5.61 16.16 -7.70
N ASP A 210 -6.30 16.99 -8.46
CA ASP A 210 -7.26 17.99 -7.98
C ASP A 210 -8.67 17.75 -8.54
N LYS A 211 -8.86 16.67 -9.29
CA LYS A 211 -10.13 16.35 -9.96
C LYS A 211 -10.67 15.01 -9.52
N LEU A 212 -11.96 15.03 -9.20
CA LEU A 212 -12.79 13.86 -9.01
C LEU A 212 -13.88 13.88 -10.08
N VAL A 213 -13.97 12.84 -10.88
CA VAL A 213 -15.01 12.71 -11.90
C VAL A 213 -16.01 11.65 -11.42
N ILE A 214 -17.26 12.07 -11.25
CA ILE A 214 -18.38 11.16 -10.92
C ILE A 214 -19.28 11.09 -12.14
N SER A 215 -19.42 9.87 -12.67
CA SER A 215 -20.29 9.59 -13.82
C SER A 215 -21.43 8.70 -13.37
N GLN A 216 -22.66 9.06 -13.72
CA GLN A 216 -23.83 8.24 -13.46
C GLN A 216 -24.11 7.34 -14.64
N ARG A 217 -24.60 6.14 -14.36
CA ARG A 217 -25.10 5.24 -15.39
C ARG A 217 -26.38 5.83 -15.96
N GLU A 218 -26.43 6.02 -17.28
CA GLU A 218 -27.68 6.40 -17.95
C GLU A 218 -28.68 5.25 -17.84
N SER A 219 -29.90 5.55 -17.39
CA SER A 219 -31.00 4.62 -17.46
C SER A 219 -31.43 4.50 -18.93
N ASN A 220 -30.81 3.59 -19.67
CA ASN A 220 -31.31 3.23 -20.99
C ASN A 220 -32.67 2.54 -20.81
N SER A 221 -33.73 3.29 -21.02
CA SER A 221 -35.05 2.71 -21.31
C SER A 221 -34.96 2.04 -22.68
N HIS A 222 -34.63 0.76 -22.72
CA HIS A 222 -34.86 -0.12 -23.86
C HIS A 222 -36.18 -0.86 -23.67
#